data_7ef6bd07853ada22efab7f3e0ff523a7
#
_entry.id   7ef6bd07853ada22efab7f3e0ff523a7
#
_cell.length_a   1.000
_cell.length_b   1.000
_cell.length_c   1.000
_cell.angle_alpha   90.00
_cell.angle_beta   90.00
_cell.angle_gamma   90.00
#
_symmetry.space_group_name_H-M   'P 1'
#
loop_
_entity.id
_entity.type
_entity.pdbx_description
1 polymer ?
#
loop_
_entity_poly.entity_id
_entity_poly.type
_entity_poly.pdbx_seq_one_letter_code
_entity_poly.pdbx_strand_id
1 'polypeptide(L)'
;MIFLRGITRTPAAHDGYPFSVPAIGSLEYMDFSNVTLLMGENGSGKSTLLEALAVLMRLPALGAADAGDDQTLSSVHPLVNSLRPAFSRRPRQGMFLRAEDFFGYTRRFAALQDEMRRELRRIDAEYADASVFTRGQARMAYAGSLGELERAHGADPDARSHGESFMHMFNERIHPGGLYLLDEPEAP
;
A
#
# COMPACT_ATOMS: atom_id res chain seq x y z
N MET A 1 3.27 2.08 -21.89
CA MET A 1 4.38 3.08 -21.81
C MET A 1 5.26 2.70 -20.64
N ILE A 2 6.56 2.54 -20.82
CA ILE A 2 7.49 2.14 -19.76
C ILE A 2 7.96 3.41 -19.04
N PHE A 3 7.74 3.52 -17.74
CA PHE A 3 8.23 4.63 -16.91
C PHE A 3 9.66 4.38 -16.44
N LEU A 4 9.89 3.28 -15.75
CA LEU A 4 11.20 2.81 -15.32
C LEU A 4 11.71 1.80 -16.33
N ARG A 5 12.79 2.13 -17.04
CA ARG A 5 13.38 1.24 -18.05
C ARG A 5 14.27 0.18 -17.45
N GLY A 6 14.94 0.53 -16.38
CA GLY A 6 15.85 -0.39 -15.70
C GLY A 6 16.50 0.26 -14.50
N ILE A 7 17.26 -0.54 -13.80
CA ILE A 7 18.13 -0.14 -12.69
C ILE A 7 19.53 -0.67 -12.95
N THR A 8 20.53 0.09 -12.53
CA THR A 8 21.93 -0.35 -12.44
C THR A 8 22.34 -0.30 -10.97
N ARG A 9 22.99 -1.33 -10.48
CA ARG A 9 23.57 -1.33 -9.14
C ARG A 9 25.05 -0.97 -9.20
N THR A 10 25.47 -0.03 -8.39
CA THR A 10 26.89 0.24 -8.13
C THR A 10 27.40 -0.69 -7.04
N PRO A 11 28.64 -1.15 -7.08
CA PRO A 11 29.23 -1.98 -6.03
C PRO A 11 29.01 -1.34 -4.64
N ALA A 12 28.62 -2.16 -3.67
CA ALA A 12 28.47 -1.74 -2.28
C ALA A 12 29.77 -1.98 -1.50
N ALA A 13 29.96 -1.18 -0.45
CA ALA A 13 31.17 -1.26 0.37
C ALA A 13 31.11 -2.36 1.45
N HIS A 14 30.01 -3.09 1.57
CA HIS A 14 29.81 -4.13 2.59
C HIS A 14 29.01 -5.31 2.04
N ASP A 15 29.21 -6.49 2.66
CA ASP A 15 28.64 -7.78 2.23
C ASP A 15 27.43 -8.23 3.08
N GLY A 16 26.96 -7.38 4.02
CA GLY A 16 25.81 -7.67 4.86
C GLY A 16 24.48 -7.59 4.10
N TYR A 17 23.37 -7.87 4.82
CA TYR A 17 22.03 -7.69 4.25
C TYR A 17 21.84 -6.23 3.77
N PRO A 18 21.25 -6.01 2.60
CA PRO A 18 20.59 -7.01 1.72
C PRO A 18 21.53 -7.67 0.68
N PHE A 19 22.79 -7.32 0.60
CA PHE A 19 23.73 -7.84 -0.41
C PHE A 19 24.15 -9.29 -0.18
N SER A 20 23.97 -9.81 1.04
CA SER A 20 24.14 -11.24 1.34
C SER A 20 23.10 -12.14 0.67
N VAL A 21 21.98 -11.59 0.16
CA VAL A 21 21.03 -12.32 -0.68
C VAL A 21 21.65 -12.48 -2.07
N PRO A 22 21.86 -13.72 -2.57
CA PRO A 22 22.65 -13.96 -3.80
C PRO A 22 22.15 -13.19 -5.02
N ALA A 23 20.83 -13.14 -5.23
CA ALA A 23 20.25 -12.42 -6.37
C ALA A 23 20.46 -10.90 -6.27
N ILE A 24 20.49 -10.34 -5.05
CA ILE A 24 20.77 -8.92 -4.82
C ILE A 24 22.27 -8.64 -4.94
N GLY A 25 23.09 -9.52 -4.36
CA GLY A 25 24.56 -9.40 -4.40
C GLY A 25 25.13 -9.47 -5.83
N SER A 26 24.55 -10.30 -6.69
CA SER A 26 24.93 -10.46 -8.10
C SER A 26 24.22 -9.51 -9.06
N LEU A 27 23.27 -8.70 -8.60
CA LEU A 27 22.55 -7.74 -9.43
C LEU A 27 23.51 -6.66 -9.95
N GLU A 28 23.73 -6.58 -11.22
CA GLU A 28 24.47 -5.49 -11.87
C GLU A 28 23.53 -4.55 -12.60
N TYR A 29 22.64 -5.14 -13.39
CA TYR A 29 21.64 -4.43 -14.18
C TYR A 29 20.37 -5.25 -14.32
N MET A 30 19.21 -4.58 -14.36
CA MET A 30 17.92 -5.20 -14.63
C MET A 30 17.08 -4.27 -15.49
N ASP A 31 16.54 -4.80 -16.59
CA ASP A 31 15.55 -4.12 -17.43
C ASP A 31 14.13 -4.35 -16.93
N PHE A 32 13.28 -3.34 -17.18
CA PHE A 32 11.87 -3.43 -16.94
C PHE A 32 11.06 -3.21 -18.21
N SER A 33 9.94 -3.92 -18.31
CA SER A 33 8.95 -3.75 -19.36
C SER A 33 7.67 -3.12 -18.81
N ASN A 34 6.59 -3.06 -19.62
CA ASN A 34 5.30 -2.54 -19.15
C ASN A 34 4.74 -3.37 -17.97
N VAL A 35 5.01 -4.68 -17.98
CA VAL A 35 4.74 -5.60 -16.86
C VAL A 35 5.99 -6.45 -16.70
N THR A 36 6.53 -6.48 -15.50
CA THR A 36 7.69 -7.30 -15.12
C THR A 36 7.28 -8.20 -13.96
N LEU A 37 7.49 -9.50 -14.10
CA LEU A 37 7.22 -10.47 -13.05
C LEU A 37 8.54 -10.94 -12.45
N LEU A 38 8.68 -10.83 -11.12
CA LEU A 38 9.78 -11.38 -10.37
C LEU A 38 9.39 -12.77 -9.87
N MET A 39 10.11 -13.79 -10.33
CA MET A 39 9.86 -15.18 -9.95
C MET A 39 11.06 -15.77 -9.20
N GLY A 40 10.80 -16.62 -8.23
CA GLY A 40 11.83 -17.26 -7.44
C GLY A 40 11.29 -17.80 -6.11
N GLU A 41 12.08 -18.60 -5.44
CA GLU A 41 11.77 -19.18 -4.12
C GLU A 41 11.63 -18.11 -3.03
N ASN A 42 11.07 -18.51 -1.88
CA ASN A 42 11.00 -17.64 -0.71
C ASN A 42 12.46 -17.34 -0.25
N GLY A 43 12.69 -16.07 0.13
CA GLY A 43 14.03 -15.61 0.50
C GLY A 43 14.98 -15.30 -0.68
N SER A 44 14.54 -15.43 -1.94
CA SER A 44 15.37 -15.11 -3.12
C SER A 44 15.61 -13.61 -3.33
N GLY A 45 14.98 -12.72 -2.56
CA GLY A 45 15.19 -11.28 -2.62
C GLY A 45 14.15 -10.50 -3.44
N LYS A 46 13.03 -11.12 -3.84
CA LYS A 46 11.94 -10.44 -4.59
C LYS A 46 11.38 -9.26 -3.82
N SER A 47 10.92 -9.50 -2.59
CA SER A 47 10.38 -8.45 -1.72
C SER A 47 11.44 -7.38 -1.41
N THR A 48 12.68 -7.80 -1.11
CA THR A 48 13.81 -6.88 -0.86
C THR A 48 14.04 -5.92 -2.03
N LEU A 49 13.97 -6.42 -3.27
CA LEU A 49 14.11 -5.60 -4.46
C LEU A 49 12.91 -4.66 -4.65
N LEU A 50 11.68 -5.17 -4.49
CA LEU A 50 10.45 -4.37 -4.61
C LEU A 50 10.40 -3.26 -3.57
N GLU A 51 10.74 -3.57 -2.31
CA GLU A 51 10.86 -2.59 -1.22
C GLU A 51 11.90 -1.51 -1.53
N ALA A 52 13.09 -1.92 -1.98
CA ALA A 52 14.13 -0.96 -2.36
C ALA A 52 13.68 -0.07 -3.52
N LEU A 53 12.98 -0.61 -4.51
CA LEU A 53 12.39 0.17 -5.60
C LEU A 53 11.30 1.11 -5.10
N ALA A 54 10.44 0.68 -4.19
CA ALA A 54 9.39 1.52 -3.60
C ALA A 54 9.98 2.74 -2.88
N VAL A 55 11.00 2.52 -2.05
CA VAL A 55 11.74 3.59 -1.36
C VAL A 55 12.44 4.51 -2.37
N LEU A 56 13.15 3.95 -3.34
CA LEU A 56 13.87 4.69 -4.39
C LEU A 56 12.95 5.60 -5.19
N MET A 57 11.73 5.12 -5.50
CA MET A 57 10.71 5.83 -6.27
C MET A 57 9.82 6.74 -5.42
N ARG A 58 9.93 6.67 -4.09
CA ARG A 58 9.04 7.34 -3.13
C ARG A 58 7.57 7.03 -3.40
N LEU A 59 7.28 5.74 -3.63
CA LEU A 59 5.90 5.33 -3.83
C LEU A 59 5.15 5.30 -2.50
N PRO A 60 3.92 5.79 -2.43
CA PRO A 60 3.11 5.61 -1.25
C PRO A 60 2.84 4.12 -1.04
N ALA A 61 3.09 3.63 0.18
CA ALA A 61 2.67 2.30 0.59
C ALA A 61 1.18 2.31 0.97
N LEU A 62 0.49 1.18 0.83
CA LEU A 62 -0.91 1.10 1.21
C LEU A 62 -1.06 1.39 2.71
N GLY A 63 -1.77 2.48 3.05
CA GLY A 63 -1.97 2.89 4.45
C GLY A 63 -0.86 3.72 5.07
N ALA A 64 0.20 4.06 4.32
CA ALA A 64 1.26 4.99 4.70
C ALA A 64 1.35 6.17 3.72
N ALA A 65 1.98 7.27 4.15
CA ALA A 65 2.13 8.45 3.30
C ALA A 65 3.22 8.27 2.23
N ASP A 66 4.34 7.62 2.58
CA ASP A 66 5.49 7.37 1.71
C ASP A 66 6.22 6.10 2.19
N ALA A 67 6.66 5.25 1.26
CA ALA A 67 7.50 4.09 1.59
C ALA A 67 8.86 4.51 2.16
N GLY A 68 9.34 5.71 1.86
CA GLY A 68 10.58 6.25 2.40
C GLY A 68 10.54 6.54 3.91
N ASP A 69 9.36 6.82 4.45
CA ASP A 69 9.14 7.12 5.88
C ASP A 69 8.78 5.87 6.70
N ASP A 70 8.59 4.72 6.03
CA ASP A 70 8.29 3.45 6.69
C ASP A 70 9.55 2.87 7.33
N GLN A 71 9.62 2.88 8.65
CA GLN A 71 10.74 2.35 9.42
C GLN A 71 10.97 0.84 9.19
N THR A 72 9.93 0.10 8.78
CA THR A 72 10.06 -1.33 8.46
C THR A 72 10.94 -1.56 7.24
N LEU A 73 11.07 -0.56 6.36
CA LEU A 73 11.89 -0.59 5.15
C LEU A 73 13.32 -0.08 5.37
N SER A 74 13.72 0.23 6.60
CA SER A 74 15.06 0.74 6.90
C SER A 74 16.19 -0.22 6.47
N SER A 75 15.94 -1.52 6.50
CA SER A 75 16.90 -2.57 6.15
C SER A 75 17.29 -2.56 4.66
N VAL A 76 16.47 -2.01 3.76
CA VAL A 76 16.77 -1.95 2.32
C VAL A 76 17.48 -0.65 1.90
N HIS A 77 17.66 0.33 2.78
CA HIS A 77 18.34 1.58 2.45
C HIS A 77 19.75 1.42 1.86
N PRO A 78 20.59 0.48 2.32
CA PRO A 78 21.89 0.23 1.69
C PRO A 78 21.76 -0.12 0.21
N LEU A 79 20.75 -0.95 -0.15
CA LEU A 79 20.46 -1.27 -1.55
C LEU A 79 19.97 -0.05 -2.30
N VAL A 80 19.03 0.72 -1.76
CA VAL A 80 18.51 1.98 -2.36
C VAL A 80 19.66 2.91 -2.74
N ASN A 81 20.62 3.10 -1.85
CA ASN A 81 21.79 3.97 -2.08
C ASN A 81 22.68 3.48 -3.21
N SER A 82 22.71 2.18 -3.48
CA SER A 82 23.51 1.56 -4.55
C SER A 82 22.78 1.55 -5.91
N LEU A 83 21.46 1.73 -5.94
CA LEU A 83 20.68 1.68 -7.17
C LEU A 83 20.67 3.01 -7.93
N ARG A 84 20.72 2.90 -9.25
CA ARG A 84 20.58 4.03 -10.18
C ARG A 84 19.47 3.72 -11.17
N PRO A 85 18.32 4.42 -11.06
CA PRO A 85 17.18 4.17 -11.94
C PRO A 85 17.35 4.88 -13.29
N ALA A 86 16.99 4.18 -14.36
CA ALA A 86 16.89 4.71 -15.71
C ALA A 86 15.42 4.92 -16.08
N PHE A 87 15.00 6.17 -16.23
CA PHE A 87 13.63 6.52 -16.59
C PHE A 87 13.48 6.82 -18.08
N SER A 88 12.37 6.37 -18.69
CA SER A 88 11.86 7.01 -19.92
C SER A 88 11.08 8.27 -19.60
N ARG A 89 10.27 8.20 -18.55
CA ARG A 89 9.47 9.29 -17.99
C ARG A 89 9.22 9.03 -16.52
N ARG A 90 9.26 10.04 -15.68
CA ARG A 90 8.89 9.88 -14.29
C ARG A 90 7.37 9.66 -14.16
N PRO A 91 6.93 8.63 -13.41
CA PRO A 91 5.51 8.43 -13.14
C PRO A 91 4.97 9.62 -12.32
N ARG A 92 3.73 10.00 -12.59
CA ARG A 92 3.06 11.06 -11.81
C ARG A 92 2.34 10.52 -10.59
N GLN A 93 2.07 9.22 -10.60
CA GLN A 93 1.37 8.48 -9.56
C GLN A 93 1.90 7.06 -9.51
N GLY A 94 1.64 6.39 -8.42
CA GLY A 94 2.02 5.01 -8.23
C GLY A 94 1.69 4.56 -6.82
N MET A 95 1.92 3.30 -6.55
CA MET A 95 1.70 2.71 -5.24
C MET A 95 2.60 1.49 -5.08
N PHE A 96 3.02 1.26 -3.86
CA PHE A 96 3.60 0.00 -3.42
C PHE A 96 2.58 -0.73 -2.56
N LEU A 97 2.32 -1.98 -2.89
CA LEU A 97 1.40 -2.86 -2.18
C LEU A 97 2.12 -4.14 -1.78
N ARG A 98 2.12 -4.43 -0.47
CA ARG A 98 2.47 -5.73 0.10
C ARG A 98 1.20 -6.41 0.57
N ALA A 99 1.15 -7.75 0.50
CA ALA A 99 0.00 -8.51 1.02
C ALA A 99 -0.32 -8.16 2.48
N GLU A 100 0.71 -8.04 3.33
CA GLU A 100 0.56 -7.67 4.74
C GLU A 100 -0.06 -6.29 4.96
N ASP A 101 0.24 -5.31 4.10
CA ASP A 101 -0.32 -3.96 4.17
C ASP A 101 -1.82 -3.96 3.89
N PHE A 102 -2.28 -4.82 3.00
CA PHE A 102 -3.70 -4.96 2.68
C PHE A 102 -4.51 -5.43 3.90
N PHE A 103 -4.01 -6.42 4.63
CA PHE A 103 -4.68 -6.87 5.86
C PHE A 103 -4.69 -5.79 6.95
N GLY A 104 -3.59 -5.05 7.09
CA GLY A 104 -3.53 -3.90 8.00
C GLY A 104 -4.54 -2.82 7.62
N TYR A 105 -4.64 -2.54 6.33
CA TYR A 105 -5.56 -1.57 5.75
C TYR A 105 -7.02 -1.95 6.02
N THR A 106 -7.44 -3.16 5.67
CA THR A 106 -8.83 -3.62 5.88
C THR A 106 -9.23 -3.62 7.35
N ARG A 107 -8.35 -4.07 8.25
CA ARG A 107 -8.58 -4.03 9.70
C ARG A 107 -8.76 -2.61 10.24
N ARG A 108 -7.96 -1.65 9.77
CA ARG A 108 -8.10 -0.24 10.17
C ARG A 108 -9.45 0.34 9.74
N PHE A 109 -9.91 0.03 8.54
CA PHE A 109 -11.21 0.49 8.06
C PHE A 109 -12.36 -0.14 8.82
N ALA A 110 -12.32 -1.45 9.10
CA ALA A 110 -13.30 -2.11 9.93
C ALA A 110 -13.37 -1.48 11.33
N ALA A 111 -12.22 -1.26 11.96
CA ALA A 111 -12.15 -0.62 13.28
C ALA A 111 -12.72 0.81 13.27
N LEU A 112 -12.44 1.59 12.23
CA LEU A 112 -12.95 2.96 12.07
C LEU A 112 -14.47 2.97 11.84
N GLN A 113 -15.01 2.08 11.02
CA GLN A 113 -16.45 1.92 10.85
C GLN A 113 -17.13 1.56 12.17
N ASP A 114 -16.57 0.65 12.94
CA ASP A 114 -17.09 0.25 14.24
C ASP A 114 -17.04 1.40 15.27
N GLU A 115 -16.00 2.21 15.23
CA GLU A 115 -15.91 3.42 16.05
C GLU A 115 -17.03 4.41 15.67
N MET A 116 -17.21 4.71 14.40
CA MET A 116 -18.28 5.60 13.92
C MET A 116 -19.67 5.06 14.32
N ARG A 117 -19.89 3.76 14.19
CA ARG A 117 -21.16 3.12 14.63
C ARG A 117 -21.36 3.20 16.14
N ARG A 118 -20.30 3.05 16.95
CA ARG A 118 -20.38 3.23 18.41
C ARG A 118 -20.74 4.66 18.78
N GLU A 119 -20.10 5.65 18.15
CA GLU A 119 -20.41 7.05 18.39
C GLU A 119 -21.85 7.40 18.01
N LEU A 120 -22.35 6.92 16.87
CA LEU A 120 -23.75 7.11 16.50
C LEU A 120 -24.73 6.52 17.52
N ARG A 121 -24.45 5.31 18.05
CA ARG A 121 -25.27 4.71 19.13
C ARG A 121 -25.21 5.52 20.42
N ARG A 122 -24.02 6.08 20.75
CA ARG A 122 -23.88 6.95 21.92
C ARG A 122 -24.69 8.21 21.79
N ILE A 123 -24.63 8.89 20.62
CA ILE A 123 -25.42 10.07 20.32
C ILE A 123 -26.92 9.75 20.39
N ASP A 124 -27.36 8.63 19.84
CA ASP A 124 -28.77 8.24 19.87
C ASP A 124 -29.29 8.05 21.31
N ALA A 125 -28.46 7.52 22.21
CA ALA A 125 -28.79 7.37 23.62
C ALA A 125 -28.76 8.73 24.36
N GLU A 126 -27.75 9.55 24.13
CA GLU A 126 -27.58 10.85 24.79
C GLU A 126 -28.69 11.85 24.40
N TYR A 127 -29.10 11.81 23.14
CA TYR A 127 -30.13 12.70 22.58
C TYR A 127 -31.49 12.01 22.40
N ALA A 128 -31.79 10.97 23.21
CA ALA A 128 -33.03 10.21 23.09
C ALA A 128 -34.28 11.08 23.24
N ASP A 129 -34.26 12.03 24.19
CA ASP A 129 -35.35 12.95 24.51
C ASP A 129 -35.29 14.28 23.72
N ALA A 130 -34.26 14.46 22.89
CA ALA A 130 -34.09 15.65 22.10
C ALA A 130 -34.98 15.64 20.82
N SER A 131 -35.19 16.82 20.23
CA SER A 131 -35.91 16.91 18.96
C SER A 131 -35.19 16.11 17.85
N VAL A 132 -35.96 15.64 16.86
CA VAL A 132 -35.44 14.94 15.68
C VAL A 132 -34.36 15.79 14.97
N PHE A 133 -34.59 17.11 14.91
CA PHE A 133 -33.62 18.03 14.31
C PHE A 133 -32.31 18.08 15.09
N THR A 134 -32.34 18.23 16.41
CA THR A 134 -31.15 18.28 17.28
C THR A 134 -30.35 16.99 17.19
N ARG A 135 -31.03 15.85 17.27
CA ARG A 135 -30.40 14.52 17.12
C ARG A 135 -29.79 14.37 15.73
N GLY A 136 -30.50 14.79 14.69
CA GLY A 136 -29.99 14.76 13.32
C GLY A 136 -28.71 15.57 13.15
N GLN A 137 -28.65 16.78 13.73
CA GLN A 137 -27.43 17.59 13.71
C GLN A 137 -26.26 16.93 14.46
N ALA A 138 -26.50 16.38 15.64
CA ALA A 138 -25.46 15.70 16.41
C ALA A 138 -24.89 14.48 15.65
N ARG A 139 -25.71 13.77 14.89
CA ARG A 139 -25.31 12.60 14.09
C ARG A 139 -24.54 12.95 12.81
N MET A 140 -24.71 14.18 12.27
CA MET A 140 -24.35 14.52 10.89
C MET A 140 -22.88 14.23 10.57
N ALA A 141 -21.96 14.58 11.48
CA ALA A 141 -20.52 14.37 11.28
C ALA A 141 -20.16 12.89 11.16
N TYR A 142 -20.63 12.08 12.11
CA TYR A 142 -20.31 10.63 12.13
C TYR A 142 -21.07 9.85 11.06
N ALA A 143 -22.32 10.17 10.79
CA ALA A 143 -23.10 9.52 9.74
C ALA A 143 -22.55 9.83 8.34
N GLY A 144 -22.08 11.06 8.11
CA GLY A 144 -21.43 11.45 6.87
C GLY A 144 -20.14 10.65 6.64
N SER A 145 -19.25 10.64 7.65
CA SER A 145 -17.99 9.92 7.60
C SER A 145 -18.19 8.40 7.43
N LEU A 146 -19.15 7.81 8.18
CA LEU A 146 -19.50 6.40 8.02
C LEU A 146 -19.99 6.09 6.60
N GLY A 147 -20.89 6.92 6.06
CA GLY A 147 -21.42 6.75 4.71
C GLY A 147 -20.35 6.87 3.63
N GLU A 148 -19.33 7.69 3.82
CA GLU A 148 -18.18 7.76 2.93
C GLU A 148 -17.30 6.51 3.01
N LEU A 149 -17.03 6.03 4.22
CA LEU A 149 -16.27 4.80 4.44
C LEU A 149 -17.00 3.58 3.86
N GLU A 150 -18.32 3.47 4.07
CA GLU A 150 -19.12 2.37 3.55
C GLU A 150 -19.25 2.40 2.03
N ARG A 151 -19.28 3.56 1.40
CA ARG A 151 -19.22 3.67 -0.07
C ARG A 151 -17.87 3.25 -0.63
N ALA A 152 -16.79 3.63 0.03
CA ALA A 152 -15.44 3.33 -0.42
C ALA A 152 -15.03 1.86 -0.15
N HIS A 153 -15.48 1.26 0.96
CA HIS A 153 -14.96 -0.04 1.44
C HIS A 153 -16.04 -1.10 1.65
N GLY A 154 -17.33 -0.76 1.46
CA GLY A 154 -18.47 -1.62 1.75
C GLY A 154 -19.01 -1.42 3.17
N ALA A 155 -20.30 -1.68 3.34
CA ALA A 155 -20.99 -1.50 4.62
C ALA A 155 -20.65 -2.59 5.65
N ASP A 156 -20.26 -3.77 5.19
CA ASP A 156 -19.86 -4.89 6.03
C ASP A 156 -18.50 -5.41 5.54
N PRO A 157 -17.41 -5.12 6.27
CA PRO A 157 -16.09 -5.61 5.90
C PRO A 157 -15.97 -7.15 5.90
N ASP A 158 -16.81 -7.83 6.71
CA ASP A 158 -16.81 -9.29 6.83
C ASP A 158 -17.70 -9.96 5.76
N ALA A 159 -18.61 -9.21 5.12
CA ALA A 159 -19.53 -9.75 4.11
C ALA A 159 -18.87 -9.95 2.74
N ARG A 160 -17.73 -9.29 2.47
CA ARG A 160 -16.97 -9.48 1.24
C ARG A 160 -15.84 -10.48 1.46
N SER A 161 -15.63 -11.35 0.51
CA SER A 161 -14.40 -12.15 0.50
C SER A 161 -13.18 -11.24 0.44
N HIS A 162 -12.06 -11.65 1.05
CA HIS A 162 -10.81 -10.91 1.00
C HIS A 162 -10.41 -10.56 -0.44
N GLY A 163 -10.65 -11.49 -1.39
CA GLY A 163 -10.39 -11.27 -2.80
C GLY A 163 -11.26 -10.16 -3.43
N GLU A 164 -12.54 -10.08 -3.09
CA GLU A 164 -13.43 -8.99 -3.58
C GLU A 164 -13.03 -7.63 -3.04
N SER A 165 -12.67 -7.55 -1.76
CA SER A 165 -12.18 -6.33 -1.13
C SER A 165 -10.84 -5.88 -1.75
N PHE A 166 -9.95 -6.83 -2.02
CA PHE A 166 -8.70 -6.60 -2.72
C PHE A 166 -8.92 -6.06 -4.14
N MET A 167 -9.77 -6.71 -4.93
CA MET A 167 -10.09 -6.28 -6.28
C MET A 167 -10.77 -4.90 -6.32
N HIS A 168 -11.62 -4.60 -5.35
CA HIS A 168 -12.25 -3.28 -5.24
C HIS A 168 -11.19 -2.20 -4.99
N MET A 169 -10.33 -2.39 -3.98
CA MET A 169 -9.21 -1.49 -3.68
C MET A 169 -8.28 -1.32 -4.89
N PHE A 170 -7.98 -2.41 -5.58
CA PHE A 170 -7.14 -2.43 -6.76
C PHE A 170 -7.71 -1.55 -7.88
N ASN A 171 -9.01 -1.71 -8.19
CA ASN A 171 -9.71 -0.92 -9.21
C ASN A 171 -9.77 0.57 -8.86
N GLU A 172 -9.89 0.90 -7.57
CA GLU A 172 -9.93 2.29 -7.08
C GLU A 172 -8.55 2.97 -7.10
N ARG A 173 -7.46 2.21 -7.00
CA ARG A 173 -6.11 2.75 -6.83
C ARG A 173 -5.24 2.64 -8.05
N ILE A 174 -5.50 1.69 -8.95
CA ILE A 174 -4.71 1.52 -10.17
C ILE A 174 -5.32 2.29 -11.31
N HIS A 175 -4.60 3.31 -11.74
CA HIS A 175 -4.99 4.18 -12.85
C HIS A 175 -3.93 4.16 -13.96
N PRO A 176 -4.34 4.38 -15.22
CA PRO A 176 -3.41 4.49 -16.32
C PRO A 176 -2.35 5.59 -16.10
N GLY A 177 -1.12 5.30 -16.43
CA GLY A 177 -0.03 6.28 -16.31
C GLY A 177 0.69 6.29 -14.97
N GLY A 178 0.47 5.30 -14.10
CA GLY A 178 1.17 5.08 -12.84
C GLY A 178 2.24 4.00 -12.91
N LEU A 179 3.08 3.96 -11.87
CA LEU A 179 4.02 2.88 -11.58
C LEU A 179 3.54 2.14 -10.33
N TYR A 180 3.32 0.85 -10.46
CA TYR A 180 2.77 0.02 -9.39
C TYR A 180 3.72 -1.14 -9.10
N LEU A 181 4.07 -1.30 -7.84
CA LEU A 181 4.85 -2.41 -7.34
C LEU A 181 3.95 -3.25 -6.44
N LEU A 182 3.87 -4.54 -6.73
CA LEU A 182 2.98 -5.47 -6.03
C LEU A 182 3.82 -6.63 -5.53
N ASP A 183 3.80 -6.86 -4.22
CA ASP A 183 4.49 -7.95 -3.58
C ASP A 183 3.47 -8.95 -3.04
N GLU A 184 3.56 -10.19 -3.54
CA GLU A 184 2.64 -11.30 -3.24
C GLU A 184 1.13 -10.91 -3.37
N PRO A 185 0.71 -10.32 -4.51
CA PRO A 185 -0.65 -9.83 -4.66
C PRO A 185 -1.71 -10.94 -4.68
N GLU A 186 -1.28 -12.20 -4.79
CA GLU A 186 -2.11 -13.39 -4.74
C GLU A 186 -2.37 -13.92 -3.32
N ALA A 187 -1.61 -13.43 -2.34
CA ALA A 187 -1.80 -13.86 -0.94
C ALA A 187 -3.04 -13.19 -0.36
N PRO A 188 -4.14 -13.92 -0.14
CA PRO A 188 -5.37 -13.38 0.42
C PRO A 188 -5.28 -13.14 1.92
#